data_43222727ed70409933c76a91590428ea
#
_entry.id   43222727ed70409933c76a91590428ea
#
_cell.length_a   1.000
_cell.length_b   1.000
_cell.length_c   1.000
_cell.angle_alpha   90.00
_cell.angle_beta   90.00
_cell.angle_gamma   90.00
#
_symmetry.space_group_name_H-M   'P 1'
#
loop_
_entity.id
_entity.type
_entity.pdbx_description
1 polymer ?
#
loop_
_entity_poly.entity_id
_entity_poly.type
_entity_poly.pdbx_seq_one_letter_code
_entity_poly.pdbx_strand_id
1 'polypeptide(L)'
;MGMDVYGLKPTNDKGEYFRNNVWWWRPLWDYCLEKHFSVAGKVEDGHSNSGHGLVAGDARKLAILIKKDLDSGKAQKYAEKREAEFTSLPDVDCEYCETTGSRTWQSHQGPNNSEAVKIEICNVCKGKGAVRPWITQYPFSVENLAQFQEFLHNCGGFSIF
;
A
#
# COMPACT_ATOMS: atom_id res chain seq x y z
N MET A 1 -10.00 -0.83 -2.13
CA MET A 1 -9.51 -1.62 -3.28
C MET A 1 -8.39 -2.51 -2.77
N GLY A 2 -8.44 -3.80 -3.04
CA GLY A 2 -7.44 -4.80 -2.65
C GLY A 2 -6.72 -5.33 -3.86
N MET A 3 -5.58 -5.96 -3.62
CA MET A 3 -4.83 -6.74 -4.60
C MET A 3 -4.96 -8.18 -4.17
N ASP A 4 -5.59 -8.98 -5.00
CA ASP A 4 -5.84 -10.40 -4.79
C ASP A 4 -4.84 -11.19 -5.64
N VAL A 5 -3.92 -11.92 -4.99
CA VAL A 5 -2.82 -12.62 -5.65
C VAL A 5 -3.03 -14.13 -5.52
N TYR A 6 -3.23 -14.80 -6.63
CA TYR A 6 -3.52 -16.23 -6.68
C TYR A 6 -2.32 -17.03 -7.17
N GLY A 7 -1.99 -18.09 -6.44
CA GLY A 7 -0.99 -19.06 -6.87
C GLY A 7 -1.50 -19.91 -8.03
N LEU A 8 -0.63 -20.13 -9.03
CA LEU A 8 -0.98 -20.91 -10.24
C LEU A 8 -0.87 -22.41 -10.01
N LYS A 9 0.10 -22.86 -9.21
CA LYS A 9 0.33 -24.27 -8.86
C LYS A 9 0.84 -24.35 -7.42
N PRO A 10 0.00 -24.02 -6.43
CA PRO A 10 0.41 -23.99 -5.04
C PRO A 10 0.82 -25.37 -4.53
N THR A 11 1.82 -25.40 -3.65
CA THR A 11 2.29 -26.63 -3.00
C THR A 11 1.66 -26.83 -1.62
N ASN A 12 1.05 -25.80 -1.05
CA ASN A 12 0.30 -25.81 0.21
C ASN A 12 -0.59 -24.57 0.30
N ASP A 13 -1.40 -24.47 1.34
CA ASP A 13 -2.37 -23.39 1.61
C ASP A 13 -1.74 -21.99 1.57
N LYS A 14 -0.45 -21.86 1.99
CA LYS A 14 0.28 -20.59 1.98
C LYS A 14 0.56 -20.07 0.57
N GLY A 15 0.62 -20.95 -0.40
CA GLY A 15 0.83 -20.61 -1.80
C GLY A 15 -0.44 -20.40 -2.60
N GLU A 16 -1.61 -20.67 -2.04
CA GLU A 16 -2.87 -20.56 -2.79
C GLU A 16 -3.29 -19.12 -3.02
N TYR A 17 -3.21 -18.31 -1.97
CA TYR A 17 -3.75 -16.97 -1.98
C TYR A 17 -2.99 -16.03 -1.05
N PHE A 18 -2.71 -14.83 -1.54
CA PHE A 18 -2.17 -13.73 -0.75
C PHE A 18 -2.97 -12.47 -1.06
N ARG A 19 -3.42 -11.78 -0.02
CA ARG A 19 -4.21 -10.55 -0.17
C ARG A 19 -3.56 -9.38 0.55
N ASN A 20 -3.51 -8.27 -0.16
CA ASN A 20 -3.17 -6.99 0.44
C ASN A 20 -4.17 -5.91 0.02
N ASN A 21 -4.40 -4.93 0.89
CA ASN A 21 -4.99 -3.70 0.42
C ASN A 21 -3.91 -2.85 -0.29
N VAL A 22 -4.35 -1.86 -1.05
CA VAL A 22 -3.47 -1.00 -1.86
C VAL A 22 -2.40 -0.27 -1.03
N TRP A 23 -2.69 0.05 0.25
CA TRP A 23 -1.79 0.76 1.17
C TRP A 23 -0.56 -0.07 1.55
N TRP A 24 -0.74 -1.38 1.66
CA TRP A 24 0.32 -2.34 1.99
C TRP A 24 0.96 -2.95 0.75
N TRP A 25 0.17 -3.12 -0.33
CA TRP A 25 0.68 -3.70 -1.56
C TRP A 25 1.69 -2.80 -2.27
N ARG A 26 1.37 -1.51 -2.43
CA ARG A 26 2.24 -0.58 -3.15
C ARG A 26 3.65 -0.53 -2.57
N PRO A 27 3.86 -0.25 -1.26
CA PRO A 27 5.21 -0.23 -0.71
C PRO A 27 5.91 -1.58 -0.76
N LEU A 28 5.18 -2.70 -0.66
CA LEU A 28 5.74 -4.04 -0.82
C LEU A 28 6.24 -4.26 -2.24
N TRP A 29 5.41 -3.93 -3.25
CA TRP A 29 5.78 -4.14 -4.64
C TRP A 29 6.85 -3.16 -5.11
N ASP A 30 6.82 -1.92 -4.65
CA ASP A 30 7.88 -0.92 -4.87
C ASP A 30 9.23 -1.41 -4.33
N TYR A 31 9.24 -2.05 -3.16
CA TYR A 31 10.43 -2.70 -2.61
C TYR A 31 10.96 -3.78 -3.56
N CYS A 32 10.08 -4.65 -4.05
CA CYS A 32 10.45 -5.70 -4.99
C CYS A 32 11.04 -5.13 -6.29
N LEU A 33 10.45 -4.07 -6.82
CA LEU A 33 10.95 -3.38 -8.01
C LEU A 33 12.30 -2.69 -7.74
N GLU A 34 12.44 -2.00 -6.62
CA GLU A 34 13.69 -1.27 -6.29
C GLU A 34 14.86 -2.23 -6.05
N LYS A 35 14.63 -3.31 -5.30
CA LYS A 35 15.71 -4.21 -4.88
C LYS A 35 15.94 -5.41 -5.82
N HIS A 36 14.90 -5.82 -6.54
CA HIS A 36 14.90 -7.07 -7.33
C HIS A 36 14.32 -6.88 -8.73
N PHE A 37 14.57 -5.75 -9.37
CA PHE A 37 14.01 -5.39 -10.68
C PHE A 37 14.20 -6.46 -11.75
N SER A 38 15.33 -7.16 -11.76
CA SER A 38 15.63 -8.22 -12.73
C SER A 38 14.60 -9.38 -12.73
N VAL A 39 13.83 -9.50 -11.64
CA VAL A 39 12.77 -10.51 -11.50
C VAL A 39 11.40 -9.83 -11.41
N ALA A 40 11.22 -8.90 -10.46
CA ALA A 40 9.94 -8.22 -10.26
C ALA A 40 9.52 -7.38 -11.49
N GLY A 41 10.47 -6.78 -12.20
CA GLY A 41 10.22 -6.00 -13.41
C GLY A 41 9.72 -6.79 -14.62
N LYS A 42 9.62 -8.12 -14.51
CA LYS A 42 8.96 -8.96 -15.53
C LYS A 42 7.44 -8.91 -15.45
N VAL A 43 6.88 -8.41 -14.34
CA VAL A 43 5.46 -8.14 -14.21
C VAL A 43 5.19 -6.76 -14.80
N GLU A 44 4.50 -6.68 -15.93
CA GLU A 44 4.29 -5.43 -16.68
C GLU A 44 3.55 -4.38 -15.87
N ASP A 45 2.57 -4.80 -15.08
CA ASP A 45 1.74 -3.90 -14.27
C ASP A 45 1.43 -4.52 -12.90
N GLY A 46 2.45 -4.60 -12.06
CA GLY A 46 2.33 -5.20 -10.72
C GLY A 46 1.52 -4.37 -9.72
N HIS A 47 1.10 -3.15 -10.07
CA HIS A 47 0.23 -2.31 -9.26
C HIS A 47 -1.25 -2.35 -9.67
N SER A 48 -1.58 -3.19 -10.64
CA SER A 48 -2.92 -3.33 -11.21
C SER A 48 -3.46 -4.75 -11.07
N ASN A 49 -4.78 -4.85 -10.97
CA ASN A 49 -5.52 -6.12 -10.95
C ASN A 49 -5.81 -6.58 -12.38
N SER A 50 -4.76 -6.80 -13.17
CA SER A 50 -4.86 -7.07 -14.61
C SER A 50 -4.50 -8.51 -15.01
N GLY A 51 -4.30 -9.39 -14.04
CA GLY A 51 -3.93 -10.78 -14.27
C GLY A 51 -2.43 -11.00 -14.53
N HIS A 52 -1.61 -9.96 -14.47
CA HIS A 52 -0.17 -10.06 -14.61
C HIS A 52 0.47 -10.75 -13.40
N GLY A 53 1.60 -11.42 -13.60
CA GLY A 53 2.25 -12.16 -12.53
C GLY A 53 3.58 -12.76 -12.95
N LEU A 54 4.08 -13.69 -12.16
CA LEU A 54 5.34 -14.40 -12.42
C LEU A 54 5.11 -15.90 -12.62
N VAL A 55 5.89 -16.48 -13.52
CA VAL A 55 5.99 -17.95 -13.64
C VAL A 55 6.69 -18.55 -12.43
N ALA A 56 6.50 -19.86 -12.21
CA ALA A 56 7.00 -20.57 -11.03
C ALA A 56 8.49 -20.35 -10.73
N GLY A 57 9.35 -20.38 -11.73
CA GLY A 57 10.79 -20.18 -11.57
C GLY A 57 11.16 -18.78 -11.10
N ASP A 58 10.50 -17.75 -11.64
CA ASP A 58 10.74 -16.36 -11.28
C ASP A 58 10.13 -16.04 -9.91
N ALA A 59 8.93 -16.53 -9.61
CA ALA A 59 8.32 -16.39 -8.27
C ALA A 59 9.22 -16.98 -7.17
N ARG A 60 9.73 -18.20 -7.39
CA ARG A 60 10.67 -18.85 -6.48
C ARG A 60 12.00 -18.08 -6.34
N LYS A 61 12.50 -17.53 -7.44
CA LYS A 61 13.72 -16.71 -7.43
C LYS A 61 13.50 -15.44 -6.61
N LEU A 62 12.37 -14.76 -6.77
CA LEU A 62 12.00 -13.58 -5.99
C LEU A 62 11.87 -13.93 -4.50
N ALA A 63 11.24 -15.07 -4.17
CA ALA A 63 11.14 -15.56 -2.78
C ALA A 63 12.52 -15.74 -2.12
N ILE A 64 13.49 -16.31 -2.86
CA ILE A 64 14.86 -16.51 -2.34
C ILE A 64 15.56 -15.17 -2.11
N LEU A 65 15.41 -14.21 -3.00
CA LEU A 65 16.00 -12.89 -2.88
C LEU A 65 15.42 -12.12 -1.68
N ILE A 66 14.10 -12.12 -1.53
CA ILE A 66 13.43 -11.51 -0.37
C ILE A 66 13.86 -12.19 0.93
N LYS A 67 13.92 -13.52 0.96
CA LYS A 67 14.40 -14.27 2.14
C LYS A 67 15.80 -13.82 2.56
N LYS A 68 16.70 -13.65 1.60
CA LYS A 68 18.06 -13.16 1.88
C LYS A 68 18.06 -11.73 2.46
N ASP A 69 17.18 -10.87 1.99
CA ASP A 69 17.06 -9.51 2.53
C ASP A 69 16.45 -9.49 3.93
N LEU A 70 15.50 -10.38 4.22
CA LEU A 70 14.95 -10.57 5.56
C LEU A 70 16.04 -11.09 6.53
N ASP A 71 16.73 -12.15 6.16
CA ASP A 71 17.77 -12.79 7.00
C ASP A 71 18.98 -11.88 7.25
N SER A 72 19.32 -11.01 6.29
CA SER A 72 20.44 -10.08 6.43
C SER A 72 20.08 -8.75 7.10
N GLY A 73 18.81 -8.54 7.45
CA GLY A 73 18.32 -7.29 8.04
C GLY A 73 18.20 -6.11 7.04
N LYS A 74 18.37 -6.34 5.74
CA LYS A 74 18.22 -5.27 4.72
C LYS A 74 16.80 -4.75 4.64
N ALA A 75 15.81 -5.64 4.74
CA ALA A 75 14.40 -5.25 4.75
C ALA A 75 14.08 -4.37 5.98
N GLN A 76 14.64 -4.69 7.14
CA GLN A 76 14.49 -3.90 8.35
C GLN A 76 15.11 -2.51 8.20
N LYS A 77 16.33 -2.41 7.69
CA LYS A 77 16.99 -1.11 7.42
C LYS A 77 16.21 -0.25 6.40
N TYR A 78 15.61 -0.89 5.41
CA TYR A 78 14.74 -0.18 4.46
C TYR A 78 13.50 0.39 5.14
N ALA A 79 12.84 -0.40 6.00
CA ALA A 79 11.70 0.06 6.78
C ALA A 79 12.04 1.27 7.67
N GLU A 80 13.13 1.18 8.40
CA GLU A 80 13.62 2.24 9.29
C GLU A 80 13.96 3.53 8.53
N LYS A 81 14.64 3.40 7.40
CA LYS A 81 14.96 4.54 6.54
C LYS A 81 13.69 5.22 6.03
N ARG A 82 12.73 4.45 5.51
CA ARG A 82 11.46 4.97 5.00
C ARG A 82 10.64 5.65 6.08
N GLU A 83 10.58 5.07 7.28
CA GLU A 83 9.89 5.68 8.42
C GLU A 83 10.54 7.00 8.85
N ALA A 84 11.88 7.06 8.89
CA ALA A 84 12.61 8.29 9.18
C ALA A 84 12.34 9.38 8.12
N GLU A 85 12.35 9.02 6.84
CA GLU A 85 12.01 9.91 5.74
C GLU A 85 10.57 10.44 5.90
N PHE A 86 9.61 9.57 6.16
CA PHE A 86 8.21 9.97 6.35
C PHE A 86 8.05 10.89 7.57
N THR A 87 8.71 10.58 8.68
CA THR A 87 8.65 11.40 9.89
C THR A 87 9.22 12.80 9.65
N SER A 88 10.24 12.94 8.80
CA SER A 88 10.88 14.22 8.48
C SER A 88 10.07 15.11 7.54
N LEU A 89 9.07 14.57 6.83
CA LEU A 89 8.25 15.37 5.93
C LEU A 89 7.42 16.39 6.72
N PRO A 90 7.33 17.65 6.26
CA PRO A 90 6.43 18.64 6.85
C PRO A 90 4.97 18.27 6.56
N ASP A 91 4.08 18.74 7.43
CA ASP A 91 2.63 18.70 7.14
C ASP A 91 2.33 19.60 5.93
N VAL A 92 1.30 19.24 5.17
CA VAL A 92 0.81 19.99 4.03
C VAL A 92 -0.56 20.59 4.32
N ASP A 93 -0.91 21.63 3.61
CA ASP A 93 -2.20 22.30 3.74
C ASP A 93 -3.37 21.33 3.52
N CYS A 94 -4.39 21.46 4.34
CA CYS A 94 -5.60 20.66 4.18
C CYS A 94 -6.46 21.24 3.05
N GLU A 95 -6.43 20.62 1.89
CA GLU A 95 -7.22 21.03 0.72
C GLU A 95 -8.74 20.98 0.97
N TYR A 96 -9.19 20.11 1.90
CA TYR A 96 -10.62 19.93 2.19
C TYR A 96 -11.26 21.11 2.95
N CYS A 97 -10.50 21.89 3.65
CA CYS A 97 -10.98 23.06 4.39
C CYS A 97 -10.17 24.32 4.08
N GLU A 98 -9.31 24.28 3.07
CA GLU A 98 -8.48 25.43 2.66
C GLU A 98 -7.75 26.05 3.86
N THR A 99 -7.15 25.20 4.69
CA THR A 99 -6.42 25.54 5.93
C THR A 99 -7.24 26.09 7.08
N THR A 100 -8.54 26.36 6.90
CA THR A 100 -9.39 26.98 7.95
C THR A 100 -9.67 26.07 9.16
N GLY A 101 -9.45 24.77 9.03
CA GLY A 101 -9.82 23.77 10.04
C GLY A 101 -11.32 23.47 10.13
N SER A 102 -12.15 24.20 9.38
CA SER A 102 -13.62 24.09 9.41
C SER A 102 -14.19 23.87 8.00
N ARG A 103 -15.34 23.22 7.92
CA ARG A 103 -16.07 23.02 6.66
C ARG A 103 -17.49 23.54 6.80
N THR A 104 -17.95 24.20 5.74
CA THR A 104 -19.31 24.72 5.65
C THR A 104 -20.16 23.73 4.86
N TRP A 105 -21.25 23.28 5.45
CA TRP A 105 -22.25 22.44 4.79
C TRP A 105 -23.53 23.23 4.59
N GLN A 106 -24.09 23.16 3.39
CA GLN A 106 -25.44 23.65 3.10
C GLN A 106 -26.39 22.45 3.19
N SER A 107 -27.29 22.47 4.15
CA SER A 107 -28.34 21.45 4.26
C SER A 107 -29.59 21.94 3.59
N HIS A 108 -30.06 21.25 2.57
CA HIS A 108 -31.41 21.42 2.04
C HIS A 108 -32.37 20.59 2.88
N GLN A 109 -32.84 21.12 3.98
CA GLN A 109 -33.84 20.42 4.81
C GLN A 109 -35.11 21.24 4.96
N GLY A 110 -36.20 20.69 4.37
CA GLY A 110 -37.56 21.03 4.70
C GLY A 110 -38.35 21.76 3.63
N PRO A 111 -39.70 21.73 3.73
CA PRO A 111 -40.62 22.25 2.73
C PRO A 111 -40.60 23.78 2.55
N ASN A 112 -39.88 24.49 3.40
CA ASN A 112 -39.77 25.96 3.40
C ASN A 112 -38.42 26.50 2.95
N ASN A 113 -37.56 25.68 2.31
CA ASN A 113 -36.32 26.10 1.64
C ASN A 113 -35.41 27.06 2.47
N SER A 114 -35.40 26.91 3.79
CA SER A 114 -34.43 27.62 4.62
C SER A 114 -33.09 26.92 4.54
N GLU A 115 -32.13 27.51 3.84
CA GLU A 115 -30.75 27.05 3.81
C GLU A 115 -30.14 27.25 5.20
N ALA A 116 -29.96 26.18 5.95
CA ALA A 116 -29.18 26.22 7.16
C ALA A 116 -27.71 25.98 6.83
N VAL A 117 -26.89 26.99 7.03
CA VAL A 117 -25.43 26.89 6.94
C VAL A 117 -24.91 26.31 8.26
N LYS A 118 -24.33 25.13 8.19
CA LYS A 118 -23.69 24.48 9.35
C LYS A 118 -22.18 24.52 9.17
N ILE A 119 -21.50 25.07 10.17
CA ILE A 119 -20.02 25.06 10.23
C ILE A 119 -19.61 23.91 11.15
N GLU A 120 -18.81 22.99 10.64
CA GLU A 120 -18.30 21.85 11.41
C GLU A 120 -16.78 21.79 11.33
N ILE A 121 -16.16 21.20 12.35
CA ILE A 121 -14.72 20.91 12.34
C ILE A 121 -14.41 20.00 11.15
N CYS A 122 -13.39 20.35 10.38
CA CYS A 122 -12.96 19.53 9.27
C CYS A 122 -12.57 18.12 9.76
N ASN A 123 -13.28 17.12 9.28
CA ASN A 123 -13.09 15.72 9.66
C ASN A 123 -11.76 15.14 9.14
N VAL A 124 -11.16 15.76 8.13
CA VAL A 124 -9.88 15.31 7.54
C VAL A 124 -8.69 15.77 8.39
N CYS A 125 -8.58 17.07 8.65
CA CYS A 125 -7.49 17.64 9.46
C CYS A 125 -7.82 17.77 10.96
N LYS A 126 -9.04 17.43 11.35
CA LYS A 126 -9.54 17.54 12.74
C LYS A 126 -9.33 18.93 13.34
N GLY A 127 -9.58 19.96 12.54
CA GLY A 127 -9.46 21.36 12.95
C GLY A 127 -8.06 21.95 12.83
N LYS A 128 -7.04 21.18 12.43
CA LYS A 128 -5.65 21.65 12.39
C LYS A 128 -5.31 22.54 11.18
N GLY A 129 -6.10 22.49 10.11
CA GLY A 129 -5.81 23.18 8.84
C GLY A 129 -4.71 22.51 8.00
N ALA A 130 -4.00 21.54 8.55
CA ALA A 130 -2.91 20.82 7.88
C ALA A 130 -3.03 19.31 8.12
N VAL A 131 -2.45 18.51 7.23
CA VAL A 131 -2.46 17.05 7.27
C VAL A 131 -1.09 16.48 6.93
N ARG A 132 -0.81 15.25 7.33
CA ARG A 132 0.38 14.53 6.88
C ARG A 132 0.32 14.30 5.36
N PRO A 133 1.45 14.41 4.65
CA PRO A 133 1.50 14.12 3.22
C PRO A 133 0.92 12.74 2.89
N TRP A 134 0.17 12.65 1.80
CA TRP A 134 -0.51 11.42 1.37
C TRP A 134 0.42 10.20 1.29
N ILE A 135 1.66 10.41 0.87
CA ILE A 135 2.64 9.33 0.77
C ILE A 135 2.92 8.61 2.09
N THR A 136 2.74 9.30 3.23
CA THR A 136 2.94 8.70 4.56
C THR A 136 1.87 7.67 4.93
N GLN A 137 0.81 7.54 4.14
CA GLN A 137 -0.21 6.51 4.30
C GLN A 137 0.20 5.16 3.70
N TYR A 138 1.38 5.06 3.07
CA TYR A 138 1.92 3.85 2.48
C TYR A 138 3.11 3.30 3.28
N PRO A 139 2.90 2.81 4.52
CA PRO A 139 3.98 2.29 5.34
C PRO A 139 4.51 0.98 4.78
N PHE A 140 5.82 0.78 4.86
CA PHE A 140 6.42 -0.51 4.52
C PHE A 140 6.44 -1.42 5.76
N SER A 141 6.03 -2.68 5.60
CA SER A 141 6.04 -3.67 6.68
C SER A 141 6.93 -4.85 6.33
N VAL A 142 7.89 -5.11 7.20
CA VAL A 142 8.77 -6.29 7.09
C VAL A 142 7.98 -7.59 7.27
N GLU A 143 6.97 -7.58 8.14
CA GLU A 143 6.09 -8.73 8.35
C GLU A 143 5.27 -9.04 7.09
N ASN A 144 4.69 -8.01 6.45
CA ASN A 144 3.97 -8.17 5.19
C ASN A 144 4.88 -8.73 4.09
N LEU A 145 6.12 -8.25 4.01
CA LEU A 145 7.12 -8.78 3.08
C LEU A 145 7.45 -10.25 3.37
N ALA A 146 7.54 -10.64 4.64
CA ALA A 146 7.80 -12.03 5.04
C ALA A 146 6.63 -12.96 4.66
N GLN A 147 5.39 -12.51 4.86
CA GLN A 147 4.20 -13.26 4.43
C GLN A 147 4.16 -13.42 2.89
N PHE A 148 4.48 -12.37 2.16
CA PHE A 148 4.57 -12.43 0.70
C PHE A 148 5.71 -13.36 0.24
N GLN A 149 6.84 -13.37 0.92
CA GLN A 149 7.94 -14.28 0.64
C GLN A 149 7.50 -15.75 0.81
N GLU A 150 6.74 -16.07 1.89
CA GLU A 150 6.20 -17.40 2.14
C GLU A 150 5.21 -17.82 1.03
N PHE A 151 4.33 -16.90 0.62
CA PHE A 151 3.44 -17.11 -0.51
C PHE A 151 4.23 -17.41 -1.80
N LEU A 152 5.19 -16.56 -2.17
CA LEU A 152 5.99 -16.72 -3.39
C LEU A 152 6.76 -18.04 -3.42
N HIS A 153 7.21 -18.52 -2.26
CA HIS A 153 7.93 -19.80 -2.16
C HIS A 153 7.05 -20.98 -2.53
N ASN A 154 5.75 -20.90 -2.27
CA ASN A 154 4.79 -21.99 -2.36
C ASN A 154 3.77 -21.84 -3.51
N CYS A 155 3.69 -20.67 -4.17
CA CYS A 155 2.60 -20.38 -5.13
C CYS A 155 2.71 -21.07 -6.49
N GLY A 156 3.90 -21.57 -6.85
CA GLY A 156 4.10 -22.19 -8.17
C GLY A 156 3.89 -21.27 -9.36
N GLY A 157 4.17 -19.97 -9.19
CA GLY A 157 3.80 -18.86 -10.05
C GLY A 157 2.53 -18.18 -9.54
N PHE A 158 2.27 -16.93 -9.94
CA PHE A 158 1.09 -16.19 -9.49
C PHE A 158 0.54 -15.23 -10.53
N SER A 159 -0.72 -14.82 -10.32
CA SER A 159 -1.38 -13.72 -11.04
C SER A 159 -2.07 -12.79 -10.04
N ILE A 160 -2.14 -11.48 -10.38
CA ILE A 160 -2.69 -10.40 -9.56
C ILE A 160 -4.05 -9.97 -10.13
N PHE A 161 -5.12 -10.01 -9.31
CA PHE A 161 -6.49 -9.66 -9.68
C PHE A 161 -7.13 -8.68 -8.70
#